data_387388014a2e27c63df24b08ecfe8721
#
_entry.id   387388014a2e27c63df24b08ecfe8721
#
_cell.length_a   1.000
_cell.length_b   1.000
_cell.length_c   1.000
_cell.angle_alpha   90.00
_cell.angle_beta   90.00
_cell.angle_gamma   90.00
#
_symmetry.space_group_name_H-M   'P 1'
#
loop_
_entity.id
_entity.type
_entity.pdbx_description
1 polymer ?
#
loop_
_entity_poly.entity_id
_entity_poly.type
_entity_poly.pdbx_seq_one_letter_code
_entity_poly.pdbx_strand_id
1 'polypeptide(L)'
;MKVSVVLAKFMLIKDALSEYKQYLIVEKGLSKNTIYSYLRDLIAFSNFIGEEYEINQIENINKEHIHLYLKELSKTNCTNSISRKLVSLRMLYIFLVKENIVKENLMSSFTL
;
A
#
# COMPACT_ATOMS: atom_id res chain seq x y z
N MET A 1 -19.12 -5.70 10.79
CA MET A 1 -18.86 -5.40 10.90
C MET A 1 -18.30 -4.37 11.39
N LYS A 2 -18.68 -3.91 12.15
CA LYS A 2 -18.08 -2.76 12.46
C LYS A 2 -17.30 -2.80 13.68
N VAL A 3 -17.29 -3.85 14.35
CA VAL A 3 -16.34 -4.16 15.36
C VAL A 3 -14.95 -3.94 14.79
N SER A 4 -14.87 -4.18 13.51
CA SER A 4 -13.60 -4.09 12.82
C SER A 4 -13.03 -2.68 12.77
N VAL A 5 -13.85 -1.67 13.03
CA VAL A 5 -13.35 -0.31 13.01
C VAL A 5 -12.31 -0.10 14.11
N VAL A 6 -12.57 -0.65 15.29
CA VAL A 6 -11.62 -0.54 16.39
C VAL A 6 -10.37 -1.37 16.10
N LEU A 7 -10.56 -2.57 15.56
CA LEU A 7 -9.46 -3.47 15.29
C LEU A 7 -8.61 -3.03 14.08
N ALA A 8 -9.20 -2.20 13.21
CA ALA A 8 -8.51 -1.79 11.99
C ALA A 8 -7.20 -1.06 12.27
N LYS A 9 -7.14 -0.32 13.39
CA LYS A 9 -5.93 0.42 13.67
C LYS A 9 -4.75 -0.47 14.08
N PHE A 10 -4.98 -1.78 14.19
CA PHE A 10 -3.91 -2.72 14.49
C PHE A 10 -3.79 -3.78 13.40
N MET A 11 -4.25 -3.44 12.20
CA MET A 11 -4.28 -4.39 11.10
C MET A 11 -2.87 -4.66 10.55
N LEU A 12 -2.57 -5.92 10.31
CA LEU A 12 -1.31 -6.29 9.67
C LEU A 12 -1.34 -5.84 8.21
N ILE A 13 -0.17 -5.50 7.68
CA ILE A 13 -0.07 -5.08 6.30
C ILE A 13 -0.61 -6.16 5.36
N LYS A 14 -0.26 -7.43 5.62
CA LYS A 14 -0.74 -8.52 4.76
C LYS A 14 -2.25 -8.64 4.78
N ASP A 15 -2.88 -8.34 5.90
CA ASP A 15 -4.34 -8.38 5.99
C ASP A 15 -4.96 -7.21 5.23
N ALA A 16 -4.34 -6.05 5.32
CA ALA A 16 -4.80 -4.89 4.55
C ALA A 16 -4.72 -5.16 3.06
N LEU A 17 -3.64 -5.82 2.61
CA LEU A 17 -3.50 -6.16 1.20
C LEU A 17 -4.53 -7.20 0.77
N SER A 18 -4.88 -8.11 1.66
CA SER A 18 -5.91 -9.09 1.36
C SER A 18 -7.26 -8.41 1.17
N GLU A 19 -7.60 -7.46 2.04
CA GLU A 19 -8.82 -6.68 1.92
C GLU A 19 -8.82 -5.88 0.61
N TYR A 20 -7.69 -5.30 0.29
CA TYR A 20 -7.56 -4.52 -0.93
C TYR A 20 -7.76 -5.39 -2.16
N LYS A 21 -7.21 -6.61 -2.14
CA LYS A 21 -7.39 -7.54 -3.24
C LYS A 21 -8.87 -7.83 -3.49
N GLN A 22 -9.63 -8.07 -2.41
CA GLN A 22 -11.05 -8.33 -2.54
C GLN A 22 -11.78 -7.12 -3.13
N TYR A 23 -11.40 -5.93 -2.70
CA TYR A 23 -11.97 -4.70 -3.22
C TYR A 23 -11.72 -4.59 -4.73
N LEU A 24 -10.50 -4.89 -5.17
CA LEU A 24 -10.18 -4.80 -6.59
C LEU A 24 -10.95 -5.82 -7.42
N ILE A 25 -11.17 -6.99 -6.87
CA ILE A 25 -11.93 -8.04 -7.57
C ILE A 25 -13.40 -7.69 -7.62
N VAL A 26 -13.98 -7.35 -6.47
CA VAL A 26 -15.44 -7.25 -6.35
C VAL A 26 -15.95 -5.89 -6.80
N GLU A 27 -15.35 -4.82 -6.29
CA GLU A 27 -15.89 -3.48 -6.56
C GLU A 27 -15.34 -2.84 -7.80
N LYS A 28 -14.08 -3.08 -8.11
CA LYS A 28 -13.47 -2.49 -9.31
C LYS A 28 -13.56 -3.39 -10.52
N GLY A 29 -13.74 -4.68 -10.32
CA GLY A 29 -13.87 -5.61 -11.43
C GLY A 29 -12.66 -5.64 -12.35
N LEU A 30 -11.47 -5.43 -11.80
CA LEU A 30 -10.25 -5.41 -12.62
C LEU A 30 -9.86 -6.82 -13.06
N SER A 31 -9.12 -6.90 -14.15
CA SER A 31 -8.64 -8.18 -14.65
C SER A 31 -7.62 -8.77 -13.69
N LYS A 32 -7.43 -10.08 -13.79
CA LYS A 32 -6.47 -10.78 -12.96
C LYS A 32 -5.05 -10.22 -13.14
N ASN A 33 -4.68 -9.90 -14.38
CA ASN A 33 -3.33 -9.40 -14.64
C ASN A 33 -3.11 -8.05 -14.00
N THR A 34 -4.10 -7.18 -14.05
CA THR A 34 -4.00 -5.86 -13.43
C THR A 34 -3.89 -5.98 -11.91
N ILE A 35 -4.75 -6.81 -11.32
CA ILE A 35 -4.72 -7.05 -9.88
C ILE A 35 -3.36 -7.60 -9.46
N TYR A 36 -2.87 -8.58 -10.21
CA TYR A 36 -1.60 -9.20 -9.91
C TYR A 36 -0.45 -8.19 -9.93
N SER A 37 -0.47 -7.29 -10.93
CA SER A 37 0.58 -6.29 -11.04
C SER A 37 0.58 -5.33 -9.86
N TYR A 38 -0.60 -4.85 -9.48
CA TYR A 38 -0.71 -3.95 -8.33
C TYR A 38 -0.25 -4.64 -7.06
N LEU A 39 -0.72 -5.86 -6.83
CA LEU A 39 -0.37 -6.57 -5.60
C LEU A 39 1.11 -6.91 -5.55
N ARG A 40 1.71 -7.24 -6.67
CA ARG A 40 3.13 -7.52 -6.70
C ARG A 40 3.95 -6.31 -6.23
N ASP A 41 3.57 -5.12 -6.72
CA ASP A 41 4.25 -3.90 -6.30
C ASP A 41 4.07 -3.65 -4.80
N LEU A 42 2.87 -3.90 -4.30
CA LEU A 42 2.57 -3.65 -2.89
C LEU A 42 3.21 -4.67 -1.98
N ILE A 43 3.30 -5.91 -2.42
CA ILE A 43 3.99 -6.93 -1.65
C ILE A 43 5.47 -6.60 -1.55
N ALA A 44 6.06 -6.11 -2.63
CA ALA A 44 7.46 -5.68 -2.60
C ALA A 44 7.67 -4.55 -1.61
N PHE A 45 6.74 -3.59 -1.56
CA PHE A 45 6.80 -2.52 -0.58
C PHE A 45 6.69 -3.07 0.85
N SER A 46 5.73 -3.96 1.05
CA SER A 46 5.53 -4.58 2.37
C SER A 46 6.78 -5.31 2.83
N ASN A 47 7.41 -6.04 1.93
CA ASN A 47 8.64 -6.77 2.27
C ASN A 47 9.77 -5.81 2.63
N PHE A 48 9.90 -4.71 1.90
CA PHE A 48 10.93 -3.72 2.20
C PHE A 48 10.72 -3.14 3.60
N ILE A 49 9.48 -2.74 3.90
CA ILE A 49 9.16 -2.14 5.19
C ILE A 49 9.41 -3.14 6.31
N GLY A 50 9.05 -4.39 6.09
CA GLY A 50 9.23 -5.43 7.10
C GLY A 50 10.69 -5.75 7.35
N GLU A 51 11.48 -5.84 6.29
CA GLU A 51 12.87 -6.23 6.41
C GLU A 51 13.76 -5.11 6.92
N GLU A 52 13.48 -3.88 6.49
CA GLU A 52 14.34 -2.76 6.87
C GLU A 52 13.95 -2.12 8.18
N TYR A 53 12.67 -2.13 8.53
CA TYR A 53 12.19 -1.39 9.69
C TYR A 53 11.38 -2.24 10.66
N GLU A 54 11.24 -3.53 10.37
CA GLU A 54 10.49 -4.46 11.23
C GLU A 54 9.06 -4.00 11.47
N ILE A 55 8.45 -3.38 10.48
CA ILE A 55 7.08 -2.91 10.55
C ILE A 55 6.19 -3.89 9.82
N ASN A 56 5.17 -4.41 10.53
CA ASN A 56 4.22 -5.32 9.92
C ASN A 56 2.77 -4.88 10.12
N GLN A 57 2.54 -3.73 10.78
CA GLN A 57 1.21 -3.18 10.95
C GLN A 57 1.05 -1.94 10.11
N ILE A 58 -0.12 -1.83 9.45
CA ILE A 58 -0.33 -0.78 8.46
C ILE A 58 -0.26 0.63 9.07
N GLU A 59 -0.74 0.78 10.30
CA GLU A 59 -0.75 2.11 10.91
C GLU A 59 0.63 2.58 11.34
N ASN A 60 1.61 1.69 11.37
CA ASN A 60 2.97 2.07 11.78
C ASN A 60 3.81 2.60 10.62
N ILE A 61 3.28 2.55 9.39
CA ILE A 61 3.96 3.12 8.25
C ILE A 61 3.71 4.63 8.26
N ASN A 62 4.77 5.41 8.04
CA ASN A 62 4.62 6.86 7.94
C ASN A 62 5.27 7.37 6.65
N LYS A 63 5.20 8.69 6.45
CA LYS A 63 5.71 9.29 5.21
C LYS A 63 7.19 9.03 5.02
N GLU A 64 7.93 8.99 6.11
CA GLU A 64 9.36 8.76 6.02
C GLU A 64 9.67 7.40 5.42
N HIS A 65 8.91 6.38 5.81
CA HIS A 65 9.11 5.04 5.26
C HIS A 65 8.88 5.02 3.75
N ILE A 66 7.85 5.71 3.30
CA ILE A 66 7.56 5.78 1.87
C ILE A 66 8.67 6.51 1.14
N HIS A 67 9.13 7.61 1.72
CA HIS A 67 10.21 8.38 1.13
C HIS A 67 11.47 7.53 0.98
N LEU A 68 11.82 6.78 2.03
CA LEU A 68 12.99 5.92 2.01
C LEU A 68 12.85 4.79 0.98
N TYR A 69 11.64 4.27 0.84
CA TYR A 69 11.38 3.25 -0.17
C TYR A 69 11.61 3.80 -1.57
N LEU A 70 11.11 4.99 -1.84
CA LEU A 70 11.29 5.60 -3.16
C LEU A 70 12.75 5.90 -3.42
N LYS A 71 13.47 6.31 -2.40
CA LYS A 71 14.90 6.54 -2.52
C LYS A 71 15.63 5.25 -2.87
N GLU A 72 15.24 4.15 -2.23
CA GLU A 72 15.86 2.86 -2.52
C GLU A 72 15.55 2.42 -3.94
N LEU A 73 14.32 2.62 -4.40
CA LEU A 73 13.95 2.26 -5.76
C LEU A 73 14.74 3.03 -6.80
N SER A 74 15.08 4.29 -6.51
CA SER A 74 15.78 5.12 -7.47
C SER A 74 17.18 4.62 -7.76
N LYS A 75 17.72 3.74 -6.94
CA LYS A 75 19.05 3.19 -7.14
C LYS A 75 19.08 2.13 -8.24
N THR A 76 17.99 1.40 -8.44
CA THR A 76 18.01 0.25 -9.33
C THR A 76 16.89 0.24 -10.35
N ASN A 77 15.89 1.11 -10.22
CA ASN A 77 14.73 1.10 -11.11
C ASN A 77 14.73 2.32 -12.02
N CYS A 78 14.14 2.15 -13.20
CA CYS A 78 13.97 3.26 -14.10
C CYS A 78 12.77 4.10 -13.67
N THR A 79 12.69 5.32 -14.22
CA THR A 79 11.63 6.26 -13.86
C THR A 79 10.23 5.69 -14.07
N ASN A 80 10.04 4.96 -15.18
CA ASN A 80 8.71 4.39 -15.47
C ASN A 80 8.28 3.38 -14.42
N SER A 81 9.22 2.54 -13.97
CA SER A 81 8.89 1.57 -12.93
C SER A 81 8.55 2.25 -11.62
N ILE A 82 9.30 3.29 -11.27
CA ILE A 82 9.05 4.03 -10.04
C ILE A 82 7.67 4.70 -10.09
N SER A 83 7.33 5.29 -11.22
CA SER A 83 6.03 5.93 -11.40
C SER A 83 4.89 4.93 -11.21
N ARG A 84 5.04 3.72 -11.79
CA ARG A 84 4.02 2.70 -11.64
C ARG A 84 3.86 2.27 -10.19
N LYS A 85 4.97 2.11 -9.47
CA LYS A 85 4.92 1.73 -8.07
C LYS A 85 4.29 2.82 -7.21
N LEU A 86 4.55 4.07 -7.55
CA LEU A 86 3.89 5.19 -6.87
C LEU A 86 2.38 5.14 -7.06
N VAL A 87 1.94 4.84 -8.28
CA VAL A 87 0.51 4.74 -8.55
C VAL A 87 -0.10 3.62 -7.71
N SER A 88 0.58 2.48 -7.62
CA SER A 88 0.09 1.37 -6.81
C SER A 88 -0.10 1.79 -5.35
N LEU A 89 0.87 2.52 -4.79
CA LEU A 89 0.77 2.99 -3.42
C LEU A 89 -0.36 4.00 -3.25
N ARG A 90 -0.52 4.91 -4.21
CA ARG A 90 -1.61 5.88 -4.14
C ARG A 90 -2.97 5.21 -4.11
N MET A 91 -3.15 4.24 -4.98
CA MET A 91 -4.44 3.54 -5.05
C MET A 91 -4.71 2.78 -3.76
N LEU A 92 -3.67 2.18 -3.18
CA LEU A 92 -3.84 1.50 -1.91
C LEU A 92 -4.27 2.47 -0.82
N TYR A 93 -3.61 3.62 -0.70
CA TYR A 93 -3.93 4.53 0.40
C TYR A 93 -5.29 5.20 0.23
N ILE A 94 -5.75 5.39 -0.99
CA ILE A 94 -7.12 5.85 -1.22
C ILE A 94 -8.10 4.84 -0.62
N PHE A 95 -7.86 3.56 -0.88
CA PHE A 95 -8.68 2.49 -0.34
C PHE A 95 -8.61 2.44 1.19
N LEU A 96 -7.41 2.53 1.74
CA LEU A 96 -7.23 2.42 3.20
C LEU A 96 -7.96 3.54 3.94
N VAL A 97 -7.93 4.76 3.40
CA VAL A 97 -8.66 5.86 4.02
C VAL A 97 -10.16 5.66 3.87
N LYS A 98 -10.59 5.24 2.69
CA LYS A 98 -12.00 5.01 2.43
C LYS A 98 -12.59 3.99 3.41
N GLU A 99 -11.82 2.96 3.73
CA GLU A 99 -12.28 1.89 4.61
C GLU A 99 -11.97 2.18 6.08
N ASN A 100 -11.46 3.36 6.38
CA ASN A 100 -11.13 3.76 7.75
C ASN A 100 -10.05 2.88 8.38
N ILE A 101 -9.22 2.25 7.56
CA ILE A 101 -8.12 1.45 8.05
C ILE A 101 -7.00 2.37 8.53
N VAL A 102 -6.79 3.49 7.82
CA VAL A 102 -5.88 4.55 8.27
C VAL A 102 -6.64 5.87 8.24
N LYS A 103 -6.13 6.84 9.00
CA LYS A 103 -6.80 8.13 9.11
C LYS A 103 -6.45 9.10 8.01
N GLU A 104 -5.21 9.06 7.54
CA GLU A 104 -4.79 10.02 6.52
C GLU A 104 -4.09 9.30 5.38
N ASN A 105 -4.14 9.93 4.22
CA ASN A 105 -3.51 9.40 3.03
C ASN A 105 -2.06 9.88 2.99
N LEU A 106 -1.14 8.98 3.32
CA LEU A 106 0.28 9.31 3.34
C LEU A 106 0.80 9.72 1.96
N MET A 107 0.12 9.28 0.91
CA MET A 107 0.56 9.55 -0.45
C MET A 107 0.14 10.91 -0.98
N SER A 108 -0.69 11.64 -0.24
CA SER A 108 -1.23 12.91 -0.74
C SER A 108 -0.17 13.96 -0.99
N SER A 109 0.96 13.88 -0.28
CA SER A 109 2.04 14.85 -0.46
C SER A 109 3.11 14.40 -1.46
N PHE A 110 2.99 13.19 -1.99
CA PHE A 110 3.94 12.70 -2.99
C PHE A 110 3.37 12.93 -4.38
N THR A 111 4.15 13.60 -5.22
CA THR A 111 3.76 13.84 -6.61
C THR A 111 4.83 13.30 -7.53
N LEU A 112 4.43 13.02 -8.76
CA LEU A 112 5.37 12.54 -9.78
C LEU A 112 6.08 13.69 -10.47
#